data_d6e80c9e9ea7798e584a164300fad4cf
#
_entry.id   d6e80c9e9ea7798e584a164300fad4cf
#
_cell.length_a   1.000
_cell.length_b   1.000
_cell.length_c   1.000
_cell.angle_alpha   90.00
_cell.angle_beta   90.00
_cell.angle_gamma   90.00
#
_symmetry.space_group_name_H-M   'P 1'
#
loop_
_entity.id
_entity.type
_entity.pdbx_description
1 polymer ?
#
loop_
_entity_poly.entity_id
_entity_poly.type
_entity_poly.pdbx_seq_one_letter_code
_entity_poly.pdbx_strand_id
1 'polypeptide(L)'
;MENREQLKENARQIGKLSSRMGEVIEHMVAPNLREKFRELGYDFPQANPNSDVSDRKNGIFLEIDVKLENGDKAMLVEVKTKPTTEDVQDHIERLEKMRKYADLHGDKRTFLGAVAGVVMTDNVKEYILKQGFFVIEPSGETFNITPPNGKPKEW
;
A
#
# COMPACT_ATOMS: atom_id res chain seq x y z
N MET A 1 -6.41 33.10 0.64
CA MET A 1 -4.94 33.03 0.46
C MET A 1 -4.27 32.90 1.82
N GLU A 2 -3.48 31.88 1.99
CA GLU A 2 -2.78 31.64 3.24
C GLU A 2 -1.65 32.65 3.43
N ASN A 3 -1.41 33.06 4.69
CA ASN A 3 -0.29 33.93 5.00
C ASN A 3 1.00 33.13 5.15
N ARG A 4 2.15 33.84 5.29
CA ARG A 4 3.45 33.18 5.37
C ARG A 4 3.59 32.26 6.58
N GLU A 5 2.99 32.61 7.71
CA GLU A 5 3.05 31.79 8.92
C GLU A 5 2.28 30.50 8.73
N GLN A 6 1.12 30.56 8.10
CA GLN A 6 0.30 29.41 7.77
C GLN A 6 1.05 28.45 6.83
N LEU A 7 1.69 28.98 5.80
CA LEU A 7 2.47 28.20 4.85
C LEU A 7 3.65 27.50 5.52
N LYS A 8 4.33 28.17 6.44
CA LYS A 8 5.44 27.58 7.21
C LYS A 8 4.96 26.45 8.12
N GLU A 9 3.82 26.64 8.77
CA GLU A 9 3.23 25.61 9.64
C GLU A 9 2.79 24.39 8.83
N ASN A 10 2.15 24.62 7.69
CA ASN A 10 1.74 23.54 6.79
C ASN A 10 2.95 22.77 6.26
N ALA A 11 4.01 23.46 5.87
CA ALA A 11 5.24 22.82 5.41
C ALA A 11 5.89 21.97 6.50
N ARG A 12 5.88 22.47 7.74
CA ARG A 12 6.43 21.73 8.89
C ARG A 12 5.62 20.46 9.17
N GLN A 13 4.28 20.54 9.13
CA GLN A 13 3.41 19.40 9.33
C GLN A 13 3.59 18.37 8.24
N ILE A 14 3.66 18.81 6.98
CA ILE A 14 3.92 17.94 5.84
C ILE A 14 5.26 17.23 6.00
N GLY A 15 6.30 17.96 6.44
CA GLY A 15 7.61 17.40 6.69
C GLY A 15 7.58 16.28 7.73
N LYS A 16 6.85 16.48 8.83
CA LYS A 16 6.68 15.44 9.87
C LYS A 16 5.94 14.21 9.34
N LEU A 17 4.86 14.42 8.59
CA LEU A 17 4.08 13.34 8.00
C LEU A 17 4.91 12.57 6.98
N SER A 18 5.63 13.28 6.12
CA SER A 18 6.51 12.67 5.12
C SER A 18 7.62 11.85 5.77
N SER A 19 8.17 12.32 6.89
CA SER A 19 9.20 11.60 7.63
C SER A 19 8.64 10.27 8.18
N ARG A 20 7.43 10.32 8.76
CA ARG A 20 6.77 9.11 9.26
C ARG A 20 6.42 8.15 8.15
N MET A 21 5.90 8.66 7.04
CA MET A 21 5.62 7.83 5.88
C MET A 21 6.89 7.21 5.31
N GLY A 22 7.98 7.96 5.30
CA GLY A 22 9.29 7.44 4.91
C GLY A 22 9.73 6.28 5.77
N GLU A 23 9.56 6.39 7.09
CA GLU A 23 9.86 5.31 8.02
C GLU A 23 9.01 4.07 7.75
N VAL A 24 7.72 4.26 7.49
CA VAL A 24 6.81 3.15 7.18
C VAL A 24 7.26 2.45 5.90
N ILE A 25 7.56 3.20 4.85
CA ILE A 25 8.03 2.65 3.58
C ILE A 25 9.34 1.89 3.79
N GLU A 26 10.27 2.47 4.54
CA GLU A 26 11.55 1.85 4.86
C GLU A 26 11.36 0.51 5.58
N HIS A 27 10.43 0.46 6.54
CA HIS A 27 10.10 -0.79 7.24
C HIS A 27 9.48 -1.84 6.33
N MET A 28 8.69 -1.42 5.35
CA MET A 28 8.08 -2.36 4.41
C MET A 28 9.09 -3.03 3.50
N VAL A 29 10.20 -2.37 3.22
CA VAL A 29 11.29 -2.99 2.46
C VAL A 29 12.30 -3.67 3.35
N ALA A 30 12.18 -3.53 4.67
CA ALA A 30 13.09 -4.14 5.62
C ALA A 30 12.89 -5.66 5.69
N PRO A 31 13.97 -6.42 5.91
CA PRO A 31 13.89 -7.88 5.91
C PRO A 31 12.90 -8.48 6.91
N ASN A 32 12.71 -7.86 8.06
CA ASN A 32 11.79 -8.37 9.09
C ASN A 32 10.33 -8.31 8.64
N LEU A 33 9.93 -7.32 7.84
CA LEU A 33 8.58 -7.25 7.29
C LEU A 33 8.37 -8.32 6.22
N ARG A 34 9.38 -8.55 5.37
CA ARG A 34 9.36 -9.63 4.39
C ARG A 34 9.22 -10.98 5.07
N GLU A 35 9.89 -11.16 6.21
CA GLU A 35 9.82 -12.38 7.01
C GLU A 35 8.40 -12.60 7.53
N LYS A 36 7.72 -11.55 7.98
CA LYS A 36 6.33 -11.63 8.44
C LYS A 36 5.39 -12.04 7.31
N PHE A 37 5.58 -11.53 6.11
CA PHE A 37 4.81 -11.99 4.95
C PHE A 37 5.13 -13.43 4.61
N ARG A 38 6.39 -13.85 4.74
CA ARG A 38 6.79 -15.23 4.50
C ARG A 38 6.09 -16.17 5.45
N GLU A 39 5.94 -15.80 6.72
CA GLU A 39 5.19 -16.58 7.71
C GLU A 39 3.72 -16.74 7.32
N LEU A 40 3.17 -15.80 6.58
CA LEU A 40 1.81 -15.86 6.06
C LEU A 40 1.72 -16.63 4.73
N GLY A 41 2.83 -17.13 4.22
CA GLY A 41 2.89 -17.88 2.99
C GLY A 41 3.25 -17.09 1.75
N TYR A 42 3.76 -15.86 1.90
CA TYR A 42 4.12 -14.98 0.78
C TYR A 42 5.59 -14.62 0.83
N ASP A 43 6.36 -15.17 -0.09
CA ASP A 43 7.79 -14.85 -0.23
C ASP A 43 7.98 -13.79 -1.32
N PHE A 44 8.38 -12.59 -0.92
CA PHE A 44 8.61 -11.47 -1.82
C PHE A 44 10.10 -11.06 -1.81
N PRO A 45 10.91 -11.60 -2.72
CA PRO A 45 12.31 -11.21 -2.79
C PRO A 45 12.54 -9.79 -3.32
N GLN A 46 11.56 -9.21 -4.03
CA GLN A 46 11.69 -7.86 -4.57
C GLN A 46 10.72 -6.91 -3.88
N ALA A 47 11.23 -5.73 -3.54
CA ALA A 47 10.43 -4.64 -2.98
C ALA A 47 10.81 -3.35 -3.71
N ASN A 48 9.82 -2.72 -4.35
CA ASN A 48 10.03 -1.52 -5.16
C ASN A 48 9.17 -0.38 -4.62
N PRO A 49 9.77 0.61 -3.96
CA PRO A 49 9.02 1.78 -3.54
C PRO A 49 8.80 2.73 -4.73
N ASN A 50 7.73 3.51 -4.67
CA ASN A 50 7.42 4.58 -5.61
C ASN A 50 7.40 4.11 -7.07
N SER A 51 6.63 3.05 -7.33
CA SER A 51 6.40 2.56 -8.69
C SER A 51 5.21 3.28 -9.32
N ASP A 52 5.22 3.43 -10.63
CA ASP A 52 4.08 3.99 -11.35
C ASP A 52 3.85 3.29 -12.68
N VAL A 53 2.65 3.44 -13.20
CA VAL A 53 2.29 3.04 -14.55
C VAL A 53 1.76 4.28 -15.27
N SER A 54 2.33 4.57 -16.44
CA SER A 54 1.89 5.69 -17.28
C SER A 54 1.76 5.17 -18.71
N ASP A 55 0.61 4.56 -18.97
CA ASP A 55 0.31 3.95 -20.29
C ASP A 55 -0.64 4.88 -21.05
N ARG A 56 -0.05 5.78 -21.84
CA ARG A 56 -0.82 6.76 -22.61
C ARG A 56 -1.68 6.11 -23.68
N LYS A 57 -1.20 5.06 -24.29
CA LYS A 57 -1.91 4.37 -25.37
C LYS A 57 -3.24 3.81 -24.90
N ASN A 58 -3.27 3.27 -23.68
CA ASN A 58 -4.46 2.62 -23.13
C ASN A 58 -5.15 3.47 -22.07
N GLY A 59 -4.64 4.65 -21.76
CA GLY A 59 -5.22 5.57 -20.78
C GLY A 59 -5.15 5.04 -19.36
N ILE A 60 -4.12 4.28 -19.00
CA ILE A 60 -3.98 3.71 -17.67
C ILE A 60 -2.87 4.43 -16.91
N PHE A 61 -3.25 5.10 -15.83
CA PHE A 61 -2.33 5.84 -14.98
C PHE A 61 -2.56 5.46 -13.53
N LEU A 62 -1.51 5.02 -12.84
CA LEU A 62 -1.59 4.69 -11.42
C LEU A 62 -0.22 4.83 -10.75
N GLU A 63 -0.25 5.12 -9.46
CA GLU A 63 0.93 5.20 -8.62
C GLU A 63 0.82 4.15 -7.53
N ILE A 64 1.94 3.53 -7.19
CA ILE A 64 2.03 2.47 -6.17
C ILE A 64 3.11 2.87 -5.18
N ASP A 65 2.73 3.01 -3.90
CA ASP A 65 3.69 3.42 -2.87
C ASP A 65 4.76 2.36 -2.64
N VAL A 66 4.35 1.11 -2.49
CA VAL A 66 5.29 -0.02 -2.39
C VAL A 66 4.70 -1.20 -3.15
N LYS A 67 5.54 -1.85 -3.94
CA LYS A 67 5.18 -3.07 -4.66
C LYS A 67 6.12 -4.20 -4.25
N LEU A 68 5.56 -5.23 -3.65
CA LEU A 68 6.30 -6.43 -3.27
C LEU A 68 6.05 -7.50 -4.33
N GLU A 69 7.08 -8.13 -4.83
CA GLU A 69 6.96 -9.01 -5.99
C GLU A 69 7.71 -10.32 -5.87
N ASN A 70 7.12 -11.34 -6.48
CA ASN A 70 7.80 -12.56 -6.88
C ASN A 70 7.34 -12.94 -8.30
N GLY A 71 7.74 -14.12 -8.78
CA GLY A 71 7.37 -14.55 -10.14
C GLY A 71 5.88 -14.81 -10.35
N ASP A 72 5.14 -15.07 -9.28
CA ASP A 72 3.74 -15.49 -9.34
C ASP A 72 2.77 -14.43 -8.84
N LYS A 73 3.20 -13.59 -7.92
CA LYS A 73 2.36 -12.64 -7.22
C LYS A 73 3.03 -11.29 -7.06
N ALA A 74 2.22 -10.25 -7.00
CA ALA A 74 2.67 -8.92 -6.63
C ALA A 74 1.66 -8.33 -5.65
N MET A 75 2.15 -7.71 -4.59
CA MET A 75 1.33 -7.05 -3.59
C MET A 75 1.50 -5.54 -3.71
N LEU A 76 0.40 -4.84 -3.96
CA LEU A 76 0.37 -3.39 -4.03
C LEU A 76 0.00 -2.85 -2.65
N VAL A 77 0.90 -2.08 -2.06
CA VAL A 77 0.71 -1.51 -0.73
C VAL A 77 0.47 -0.01 -0.84
N GLU A 78 -0.67 0.42 -0.32
CA GLU A 78 -0.98 1.84 -0.15
C GLU A 78 -0.55 2.28 1.24
N VAL A 79 0.19 3.38 1.32
CA VAL A 79 0.70 3.93 2.59
C VAL A 79 0.03 5.27 2.85
N LYS A 80 -0.70 5.36 3.96
CA LYS A 80 -1.33 6.59 4.41
C LYS A 80 -1.03 6.81 5.89
N THR A 81 -0.91 8.06 6.30
CA THR A 81 -0.76 8.36 7.73
C THR A 81 -1.99 7.91 8.50
N LYS A 82 -3.17 8.26 8.02
CA LYS A 82 -4.46 7.86 8.59
C LYS A 82 -5.41 7.48 7.45
N PRO A 83 -5.45 6.19 7.06
CA PRO A 83 -6.30 5.75 5.97
C PRO A 83 -7.78 5.99 6.25
N THR A 84 -8.53 6.29 5.19
CA THR A 84 -9.98 6.44 5.21
C THR A 84 -10.62 5.36 4.34
N THR A 85 -11.94 5.17 4.45
CA THR A 85 -12.65 4.23 3.59
C THR A 85 -12.54 4.64 2.11
N GLU A 86 -12.48 5.93 1.83
CA GLU A 86 -12.28 6.45 0.48
C GLU A 86 -10.92 6.05 -0.07
N ASP A 87 -9.86 6.13 0.75
CA ASP A 87 -8.52 5.66 0.37
C ASP A 87 -8.54 4.18 0.00
N VAL A 88 -9.30 3.38 0.73
CA VAL A 88 -9.43 1.94 0.46
C VAL A 88 -10.13 1.71 -0.87
N GLN A 89 -11.18 2.47 -1.17
CA GLN A 89 -11.88 2.38 -2.47
C GLN A 89 -10.97 2.78 -3.62
N ASP A 90 -10.18 3.83 -3.43
CA ASP A 90 -9.18 4.25 -4.42
C ASP A 90 -8.16 3.13 -4.68
N HIS A 91 -7.79 2.40 -3.64
CA HIS A 91 -6.84 1.30 -3.78
C HIS A 91 -7.46 0.11 -4.52
N ILE A 92 -8.74 -0.17 -4.31
CA ILE A 92 -9.47 -1.18 -5.09
C ILE A 92 -9.42 -0.83 -6.57
N GLU A 93 -9.73 0.42 -6.92
CA GLU A 93 -9.66 0.88 -8.31
C GLU A 93 -8.25 0.75 -8.88
N ARG A 94 -7.25 1.00 -8.05
CA ARG A 94 -5.83 0.85 -8.43
C ARG A 94 -5.52 -0.60 -8.79
N LEU A 95 -5.99 -1.55 -8.00
CA LEU A 95 -5.80 -2.97 -8.28
C LEU A 95 -6.51 -3.37 -9.58
N GLU A 96 -7.70 -2.86 -9.82
CA GLU A 96 -8.44 -3.11 -11.06
C GLU A 96 -7.70 -2.56 -12.28
N LYS A 97 -7.16 -1.35 -12.17
CA LYS A 97 -6.33 -0.74 -13.24
C LYS A 97 -5.06 -1.54 -13.48
N MET A 98 -4.41 -2.01 -12.40
CA MET A 98 -3.22 -2.84 -12.53
C MET A 98 -3.54 -4.15 -13.22
N ARG A 99 -4.66 -4.79 -12.92
CA ARG A 99 -5.09 -6.01 -13.60
C ARG A 99 -5.29 -5.78 -15.09
N LYS A 100 -5.95 -4.69 -15.44
CA LYS A 100 -6.18 -4.32 -16.82
C LYS A 100 -4.86 -4.08 -17.56
N TYR A 101 -3.95 -3.33 -16.96
CA TYR A 101 -2.63 -3.07 -17.53
C TYR A 101 -1.85 -4.37 -17.74
N ALA A 102 -1.82 -5.21 -16.72
CA ALA A 102 -1.11 -6.49 -16.77
C ALA A 102 -1.66 -7.40 -17.87
N ASP A 103 -2.98 -7.48 -18.00
CA ASP A 103 -3.63 -8.28 -19.04
C ASP A 103 -3.25 -7.80 -20.45
N LEU A 104 -3.16 -6.49 -20.65
CA LEU A 104 -2.77 -5.91 -21.93
C LEU A 104 -1.31 -6.21 -22.31
N HIS A 105 -0.48 -6.51 -21.31
CA HIS A 105 0.96 -6.77 -21.50
C HIS A 105 1.35 -8.22 -21.23
N GLY A 106 0.36 -9.12 -21.14
CA GLY A 106 0.63 -10.55 -20.96
C GLY A 106 1.16 -10.95 -19.60
N ASP A 107 1.00 -10.10 -18.59
CA ASP A 107 1.40 -10.39 -17.22
C ASP A 107 0.26 -11.15 -16.52
N LYS A 108 0.49 -12.44 -16.27
CA LYS A 108 -0.52 -13.34 -15.68
C LYS A 108 -0.39 -13.49 -14.17
N ARG A 109 0.48 -12.70 -13.54
CA ARG A 109 0.62 -12.78 -12.08
C ARG A 109 -0.67 -12.38 -11.38
N THR A 110 -0.86 -12.93 -10.18
CA THR A 110 -1.94 -12.53 -9.29
C THR A 110 -1.53 -11.29 -8.53
N PHE A 111 -2.44 -10.31 -8.42
CA PHE A 111 -2.20 -9.10 -7.63
C PHE A 111 -3.00 -9.14 -6.34
N LEU A 112 -2.34 -8.78 -5.25
CA LEU A 112 -2.91 -8.68 -3.91
C LEU A 112 -2.77 -7.24 -3.43
N GLY A 113 -3.54 -6.87 -2.43
CA GLY A 113 -3.50 -5.52 -1.89
C GLY A 113 -3.31 -5.48 -0.39
N ALA A 114 -2.67 -4.42 0.07
CA ALA A 114 -2.52 -4.11 1.48
C ALA A 114 -2.64 -2.61 1.68
N VAL A 115 -3.13 -2.22 2.85
CA VAL A 115 -3.17 -0.82 3.28
C VAL A 115 -2.37 -0.69 4.57
N ALA A 116 -1.41 0.22 4.56
CA ALA A 116 -0.57 0.51 5.71
C ALA A 116 -0.93 1.88 6.26
N GLY A 117 -1.06 1.98 7.57
CA GLY A 117 -1.35 3.24 8.23
C GLY A 117 -0.56 3.42 9.50
N VAL A 118 -0.22 4.67 9.81
CA VAL A 118 0.40 5.01 11.10
C VAL A 118 -0.68 5.06 12.17
N VAL A 119 -1.83 5.65 11.85
CA VAL A 119 -3.02 5.69 12.71
C VAL A 119 -4.11 4.88 11.99
N MET A 120 -4.52 3.78 12.60
CA MET A 120 -5.52 2.88 12.03
C MET A 120 -6.70 2.79 12.97
N THR A 121 -7.85 3.37 12.57
CA THR A 121 -9.07 3.26 13.37
C THR A 121 -9.70 1.89 13.16
N ASP A 122 -10.41 1.40 14.17
CA ASP A 122 -11.03 0.07 14.11
C ASP A 122 -12.02 -0.07 12.95
N ASN A 123 -12.82 0.96 12.69
CA ASN A 123 -13.78 0.96 11.60
C ASN A 123 -13.12 0.82 10.23
N VAL A 124 -12.04 1.57 10.01
CA VAL A 124 -11.29 1.51 8.75
C VAL A 124 -10.58 0.17 8.62
N LYS A 125 -10.00 -0.31 9.70
CA LYS A 125 -9.35 -1.62 9.72
C LYS A 125 -10.31 -2.73 9.31
N GLU A 126 -11.50 -2.77 9.91
CA GLU A 126 -12.54 -3.74 9.53
C GLU A 126 -12.92 -3.63 8.06
N TYR A 127 -13.07 -2.40 7.58
CA TYR A 127 -13.42 -2.16 6.17
C TYR A 127 -12.33 -2.69 5.23
N ILE A 128 -11.07 -2.43 5.54
CA ILE A 128 -9.93 -2.92 4.75
C ILE A 128 -9.96 -4.45 4.68
N LEU A 129 -10.12 -5.10 5.84
CA LEU A 129 -10.13 -6.56 5.91
C LEU A 129 -11.32 -7.17 5.15
N LYS A 130 -12.48 -6.51 5.19
CA LYS A 130 -13.66 -6.94 4.43
C LYS A 130 -13.44 -6.88 2.92
N GLN A 131 -12.63 -5.94 2.46
CA GLN A 131 -12.31 -5.83 1.04
C GLN A 131 -11.32 -6.89 0.57
N GLY A 132 -10.82 -7.71 1.47
CA GLY A 132 -9.85 -8.75 1.16
C GLY A 132 -8.40 -8.26 1.13
N PHE A 133 -8.14 -7.11 1.74
CA PHE A 133 -6.81 -6.53 1.86
C PHE A 133 -6.16 -6.87 3.19
N PHE A 134 -4.83 -6.91 3.18
CA PHE A 134 -4.03 -6.99 4.40
C PHE A 134 -3.93 -5.62 5.05
N VAL A 135 -3.87 -5.58 6.37
CA VAL A 135 -3.63 -4.36 7.15
C VAL A 135 -2.22 -4.41 7.70
N ILE A 136 -1.47 -3.33 7.50
CA ILE A 136 -0.14 -3.16 8.08
C ILE A 136 -0.18 -1.95 9.00
N GLU A 137 0.12 -2.17 10.28
CA GLU A 137 0.06 -1.11 11.28
C GLU A 137 1.21 -1.22 12.29
N PRO A 138 1.62 -0.10 12.91
CA PRO A 138 2.71 -0.12 13.89
C PRO A 138 2.33 -0.91 15.13
N SER A 139 3.30 -1.62 15.68
CA SER A 139 3.18 -2.34 16.95
C SER A 139 4.52 -2.26 17.68
N GLY A 140 4.63 -1.31 18.62
CA GLY A 140 5.90 -1.02 19.28
C GLY A 140 6.92 -0.48 18.27
N GLU A 141 8.06 -1.11 18.16
CA GLU A 141 9.14 -0.69 17.25
C GLU A 141 9.07 -1.39 15.89
N THR A 142 8.04 -2.19 15.65
CA THR A 142 7.89 -2.97 14.43
C THR A 142 6.49 -2.76 13.84
N PHE A 143 6.15 -3.52 12.82
CA PHE A 143 4.83 -3.52 12.18
C PHE A 143 4.19 -4.89 12.29
N ASN A 144 2.89 -4.89 12.51
CA ASN A 144 2.08 -6.10 12.43
C ASN A 144 1.32 -6.14 11.11
N ILE A 145 1.17 -7.34 10.59
CA ILE A 145 0.35 -7.61 9.40
C ILE A 145 -0.86 -8.40 9.85
N THR A 146 -2.04 -7.87 9.59
CA THR A 146 -3.29 -8.59 9.84
C THR A 146 -3.83 -9.05 8.49
N PRO A 147 -3.94 -10.37 8.27
CA PRO A 147 -4.54 -10.87 7.03
C PRO A 147 -6.05 -10.67 7.05
N PRO A 148 -6.70 -10.59 5.87
CA PRO A 148 -8.15 -10.49 5.82
C PRO A 148 -8.82 -11.74 6.38
N ASN A 149 -10.07 -11.61 6.80
CA ASN A 149 -10.86 -12.73 7.27
C ASN A 149 -11.20 -13.60 6.06
N GLY A 150 -10.78 -14.86 6.11
CA GLY A 150 -10.94 -15.77 4.99
C GLY A 150 -9.84 -15.59 3.95
N LYS A 151 -10.17 -15.86 2.68
CA LYS A 151 -9.19 -15.81 1.60
C LYS A 151 -8.97 -14.38 1.13
N PRO A 152 -7.71 -13.93 0.97
CA PRO A 152 -7.44 -12.62 0.39
C PRO A 152 -8.02 -12.50 -1.00
N LYS A 153 -8.50 -11.30 -1.34
CA LYS A 153 -8.98 -11.04 -2.70
C LYS A 153 -7.80 -10.98 -3.65
N GLU A 154 -7.97 -11.60 -4.80
CA GLU A 154 -6.99 -11.67 -5.88
C GLU A 154 -7.50 -10.91 -7.10
N TRP A 155 -6.62 -10.15 -7.70
CA TRP A 155 -6.89 -9.46 -8.96
C TRP A 155 -6.02 -9.99 -10.09
#